data_b0fda9c88aa192029d3de788f08e4d34
#
_entry.id   b0fda9c88aa192029d3de788f08e4d34
#
_cell.length_a   1.000
_cell.length_b   1.000
_cell.length_c   1.000
_cell.angle_alpha   90.00
_cell.angle_beta   90.00
_cell.angle_gamma   90.00
#
_symmetry.space_group_name_H-M   'P 1'
#
loop_
_entity.id
_entity.type
_entity.pdbx_description
1 polymer ?
#
loop_
_entity_poly.entity_id
_entity_poly.type
_entity_poly.pdbx_seq_one_letter_code
_entity_poly.pdbx_strand_id
1 'polypeptide(L)'
;MVQLLEMRNTVRRMTARYSPAQMPDTQIDRYINLAYTLHFPEQFKNLKLTKPYVFTTIPNVDTYPFLYENNPANNQGQSVTQTPGNITISPPVYCQGYILRYYQDKSTFYNRWPKLTVNQQISTGTGSLFTYTGTIPSTPFLRAQQDIFGNVTEAAVIISGYNDSGYSFSISDSPQINTNTGLLVDTTNFPVGLVNYVTGAYSFTLVIPSNTPIYASVVPYQSSRPTDVIFYNQQITFRPVPQQVFQVEFQISQQPTDLIANSDAPELDEWYLFICAIAAKLIYTDFPDPESMAYLMPIYQDQLQMAQRRTLRQMGSQRAATIFSQPGRPYAGYFFGQEYSGN
;
A
#
# COMPACT_ATOMS: atom_id res chain seq x y z
N MET A 1 -1.86 25.92 20.23
CA MET A 1 -1.12 25.17 19.20
C MET A 1 0.08 25.99 18.80
N VAL A 2 1.25 25.39 18.82
CA VAL A 2 2.49 26.02 18.35
C VAL A 2 2.44 26.09 16.82
N GLN A 3 2.79 27.23 16.25
CA GLN A 3 2.79 27.46 14.80
C GLN A 3 4.20 27.38 14.22
N LEU A 4 4.33 27.17 12.90
CA LEU A 4 5.62 27.12 12.19
C LEU A 4 6.48 28.36 12.49
N LEU A 5 5.87 29.55 12.57
CA LEU A 5 6.59 30.78 12.92
C LEU A 5 7.24 30.68 14.31
N GLU A 6 6.56 30.11 15.29
CA GLU A 6 7.09 29.91 16.64
C GLU A 6 8.19 28.85 16.68
N MET A 7 8.04 27.78 15.92
CA MET A 7 9.07 26.74 15.75
C MET A 7 10.33 27.35 15.11
N ARG A 8 10.17 28.17 14.07
CA ARG A 8 11.30 28.88 13.42
C ARG A 8 12.04 29.78 14.41
N ASN A 9 11.32 30.56 15.20
CA ASN A 9 11.92 31.40 16.24
C ASN A 9 12.65 30.59 17.31
N THR A 10 12.12 29.42 17.67
CA THR A 10 12.75 28.51 18.60
C THR A 10 14.05 27.92 18.03
N VAL A 11 14.05 27.47 16.78
CA VAL A 11 15.27 27.00 16.09
C VAL A 11 16.31 28.12 15.96
N ARG A 12 15.92 29.35 15.61
CA ARG A 12 16.82 30.49 15.59
C ARG A 12 17.49 30.74 16.94
N ARG A 13 16.72 30.67 18.02
CA ARG A 13 17.25 30.80 19.38
C ARG A 13 18.22 29.67 19.73
N MET A 14 17.89 28.42 19.37
CA MET A 14 18.74 27.24 19.62
C MET A 14 20.05 27.28 18.83
N THR A 15 20.04 27.85 17.64
CA THR A 15 21.20 27.92 16.74
C THR A 15 21.96 29.25 16.82
N ALA A 16 21.52 30.17 17.68
CA ALA A 16 22.07 31.56 17.75
C ALA A 16 22.10 32.31 16.40
N ARG A 17 21.25 31.90 15.44
CA ARG A 17 21.12 32.50 14.11
C ARG A 17 19.88 33.37 14.04
N TYR A 18 19.92 34.52 14.69
CA TYR A 18 18.73 35.35 14.91
C TYR A 18 18.23 36.10 13.68
N SER A 19 19.08 36.28 12.69
CA SER A 19 18.74 37.08 11.51
C SER A 19 18.51 36.25 10.27
N PRO A 20 17.50 36.62 9.43
CA PRO A 20 17.30 36.00 8.11
C PRO A 20 18.52 36.14 7.18
N ALA A 21 19.40 37.17 7.42
CA ALA A 21 20.63 37.31 6.68
C ALA A 21 21.68 36.22 7.03
N GLN A 22 21.61 35.67 8.25
CA GLN A 22 22.48 34.57 8.68
C GLN A 22 21.96 33.21 8.16
N MET A 23 20.62 33.02 8.17
CA MET A 23 19.94 31.85 7.65
C MET A 23 18.54 32.23 7.19
N PRO A 24 18.21 32.05 5.90
CA PRO A 24 16.86 32.33 5.37
C PRO A 24 15.77 31.48 6.05
N ASP A 25 14.55 32.04 6.17
CA ASP A 25 13.40 31.34 6.76
C ASP A 25 13.09 30.02 6.03
N THR A 26 13.14 30.04 4.71
CA THR A 26 12.90 28.87 3.86
C THR A 26 13.87 27.71 4.14
N GLN A 27 15.11 28.04 4.52
CA GLN A 27 16.10 27.03 4.87
C GLN A 27 15.81 26.42 6.25
N ILE A 28 15.42 27.26 7.22
CA ILE A 28 15.01 26.77 8.55
C ILE A 28 13.75 25.91 8.44
N ASP A 29 12.76 26.34 7.65
CA ASP A 29 11.53 25.58 7.43
C ASP A 29 11.80 24.21 6.81
N ARG A 30 12.75 24.13 5.90
CA ARG A 30 13.21 22.86 5.34
C ARG A 30 13.78 21.92 6.40
N TYR A 31 14.60 22.42 7.34
CA TYR A 31 15.12 21.59 8.43
C TYR A 31 14.04 21.20 9.43
N ILE A 32 13.09 22.09 9.71
CA ILE A 32 11.93 21.78 10.56
C ILE A 32 11.07 20.67 9.92
N ASN A 33 10.77 20.82 8.62
CA ASN A 33 9.99 19.80 7.91
C ASN A 33 10.73 18.47 7.83
N LEU A 34 12.04 18.47 7.55
CA LEU A 34 12.84 17.25 7.55
C LEU A 34 12.85 16.56 8.92
N ALA A 35 12.96 17.34 9.99
CA ALA A 35 12.88 16.82 11.36
C ALA A 35 11.49 16.27 11.69
N TYR A 36 10.43 16.96 11.24
CA TYR A 36 9.05 16.66 11.55
C TYR A 36 8.48 15.49 10.75
N THR A 37 8.75 15.45 9.43
CA THR A 37 8.15 14.46 8.52
C THR A 37 8.98 13.18 8.42
N LEU A 38 10.30 13.25 8.63
CA LEU A 38 11.18 12.10 8.46
C LEU A 38 11.83 11.65 9.77
N HIS A 39 12.67 12.50 10.40
CA HIS A 39 13.50 12.05 11.52
C HIS A 39 12.73 11.67 12.77
N PHE A 40 11.68 12.40 13.12
CA PHE A 40 10.89 12.11 14.31
C PHE A 40 10.02 10.85 14.14
N PRO A 41 9.23 10.68 13.06
CA PRO A 41 8.39 9.49 12.87
C PRO A 41 9.19 8.19 12.68
N GLU A 42 10.37 8.26 12.10
CA GLU A 42 11.27 7.11 11.94
C GLU A 42 11.78 6.57 13.28
N GLN A 43 12.08 7.47 14.20
CA GLN A 43 12.68 7.11 15.50
C GLN A 43 11.64 6.76 16.57
N PHE A 44 10.44 7.32 16.49
CA PHE A 44 9.44 7.24 17.55
C PHE A 44 8.05 6.86 17.03
N LYS A 45 7.51 5.78 17.59
CA LYS A 45 6.12 5.42 17.35
C LYS A 45 5.19 6.43 18.04
N ASN A 46 4.31 7.06 17.27
CA ASN A 46 3.31 7.98 17.80
C ASN A 46 1.90 7.54 17.42
N LEU A 47 1.04 7.40 18.45
CA LEU A 47 -0.35 6.97 18.25
C LEU A 47 -1.19 8.01 17.49
N LYS A 48 -0.82 9.30 17.53
CA LYS A 48 -1.50 10.34 16.73
C LYS A 48 -1.34 10.12 15.21
N LEU A 49 -0.23 9.51 14.79
CA LEU A 49 0.05 9.18 13.40
C LEU A 49 -0.54 7.83 12.98
N THR A 50 -1.07 7.06 13.93
CA THR A 50 -1.69 5.76 13.66
C THR A 50 -3.19 5.94 13.53
N LYS A 51 -3.74 5.64 12.36
CA LYS A 51 -5.17 5.75 12.06
C LYS A 51 -5.75 4.40 11.65
N PRO A 52 -7.00 4.08 12.02
CA PRO A 52 -7.67 2.93 11.46
C PRO A 52 -7.99 3.19 9.98
N TYR A 53 -7.79 2.19 9.16
CA TYR A 53 -8.21 2.18 7.77
C TYR A 53 -9.23 1.07 7.57
N VAL A 54 -10.43 1.43 7.12
CA VAL A 54 -11.55 0.52 6.93
C VAL A 54 -12.06 0.64 5.51
N PHE A 55 -12.21 -0.49 4.83
CA PHE A 55 -12.85 -0.53 3.53
C PHE A 55 -13.63 -1.83 3.35
N THR A 56 -14.43 -1.92 2.30
CA THR A 56 -15.23 -3.10 1.97
C THR A 56 -14.72 -3.74 0.68
N THR A 57 -14.65 -5.06 0.68
CA THR A 57 -14.32 -5.82 -0.53
C THR A 57 -15.51 -5.83 -1.49
N ILE A 58 -15.23 -6.07 -2.76
CA ILE A 58 -16.21 -6.28 -3.82
C ILE A 58 -16.19 -7.77 -4.16
N PRO A 59 -17.35 -8.44 -4.33
CA PRO A 59 -17.39 -9.84 -4.71
C PRO A 59 -16.59 -10.09 -6.00
N ASN A 60 -15.81 -11.17 -6.01
CA ASN A 60 -14.98 -11.57 -7.16
C ASN A 60 -13.86 -10.58 -7.56
N VAL A 61 -13.53 -9.63 -6.70
CA VAL A 61 -12.38 -8.74 -6.85
C VAL A 61 -11.34 -9.11 -5.80
N ASP A 62 -10.14 -9.42 -6.24
CA ASP A 62 -9.06 -9.86 -5.36
C ASP A 62 -8.07 -8.76 -4.99
N THR A 63 -7.87 -7.77 -5.88
CA THR A 63 -6.85 -6.74 -5.76
C THR A 63 -7.47 -5.35 -5.73
N TYR A 64 -7.04 -4.56 -4.75
CA TYR A 64 -7.53 -3.22 -4.48
C TYR A 64 -6.34 -2.25 -4.46
N PRO A 65 -6.40 -1.12 -5.18
CA PRO A 65 -5.41 -0.09 -5.04
C PRO A 65 -5.50 0.52 -3.63
N PHE A 66 -4.34 0.82 -3.06
CA PHE A 66 -4.24 1.43 -1.74
C PHE A 66 -4.08 2.94 -1.88
N LEU A 67 -4.86 3.72 -1.13
CA LEU A 67 -4.74 5.18 -1.02
C LEU A 67 -5.06 6.00 -2.27
N TYR A 68 -6.11 5.67 -2.96
CA TYR A 68 -6.66 6.54 -3.98
C TYR A 68 -7.81 7.37 -3.42
N GLU A 69 -7.75 8.70 -3.58
CA GLU A 69 -8.84 9.61 -3.18
C GLU A 69 -10.19 9.28 -3.84
N ASN A 70 -10.15 8.70 -5.02
CA ASN A 70 -11.34 8.37 -5.82
C ASN A 70 -11.54 6.86 -6.00
N ASN A 71 -10.94 6.02 -5.16
CA ASN A 71 -11.16 4.59 -5.27
C ASN A 71 -12.58 4.26 -4.79
N PRO A 72 -13.46 3.75 -5.66
CA PRO A 72 -14.81 3.36 -5.27
C PRO A 72 -14.83 2.18 -4.27
N ALA A 73 -13.74 1.45 -4.08
CA ALA A 73 -13.60 0.52 -2.96
C ALA A 73 -13.47 1.26 -1.61
N ASN A 74 -13.10 2.53 -1.62
CA ASN A 74 -13.03 3.42 -0.45
C ASN A 74 -14.33 4.23 -0.25
N ASN A 75 -15.48 3.77 -0.71
CA ASN A 75 -16.80 4.43 -0.59
C ASN A 75 -17.24 4.74 0.86
N GLN A 76 -16.34 4.72 1.81
CA GLN A 76 -16.61 4.98 3.23
C GLN A 76 -16.19 6.39 3.70
N GLY A 77 -15.99 7.33 2.78
CA GLY A 77 -15.82 8.75 3.13
C GLY A 77 -14.51 9.09 3.87
N GLN A 78 -13.54 8.20 3.87
CA GLN A 78 -12.20 8.49 4.38
C GLN A 78 -11.34 9.02 3.22
N SER A 79 -11.31 10.34 3.06
CA SER A 79 -10.33 10.97 2.21
C SER A 79 -8.96 10.86 2.88
N VAL A 80 -8.12 9.96 2.41
CA VAL A 80 -6.72 9.95 2.77
C VAL A 80 -6.02 10.89 1.81
N THR A 81 -5.80 12.13 2.25
CA THR A 81 -5.22 13.23 1.46
C THR A 81 -3.72 13.11 1.22
N GLN A 82 -3.13 11.91 1.34
CA GLN A 82 -1.68 11.76 1.22
C GLN A 82 -1.26 11.00 -0.03
N THR A 83 -0.14 11.47 -0.58
CA THR A 83 0.55 10.84 -1.70
C THR A 83 0.93 9.39 -1.36
N PRO A 84 0.71 8.42 -2.25
CA PRO A 84 1.18 7.06 -2.08
C PRO A 84 2.69 7.06 -1.79
N GLY A 85 3.13 6.35 -0.78
CA GLY A 85 4.53 6.28 -0.36
C GLY A 85 4.79 6.75 1.07
N ASN A 86 3.93 7.62 1.62
CA ASN A 86 4.10 8.15 2.98
C ASN A 86 3.28 7.39 4.03
N ILE A 87 2.79 6.19 3.70
CA ILE A 87 1.95 5.39 4.59
C ILE A 87 2.48 3.97 4.69
N THR A 88 2.52 3.48 5.92
CA THR A 88 2.91 2.12 6.24
C THR A 88 1.73 1.38 6.85
N ILE A 89 1.44 0.18 6.34
CA ILE A 89 0.45 -0.70 6.95
C ILE A 89 1.06 -1.36 8.18
N SER A 90 0.34 -1.27 9.29
CA SER A 90 0.69 -1.94 10.54
C SER A 90 -0.24 -3.14 10.75
N PRO A 91 0.29 -4.38 10.67
CA PRO A 91 -0.52 -5.55 11.02
C PRO A 91 -0.91 -5.50 12.51
N PRO A 92 -2.00 -6.18 12.92
CA PRO A 92 -2.78 -7.16 12.16
C PRO A 92 -3.81 -6.53 11.21
N VAL A 93 -4.14 -7.26 10.12
CA VAL A 93 -5.23 -6.95 9.21
C VAL A 93 -6.41 -7.84 9.58
N TYR A 94 -7.59 -7.27 9.70
CA TYR A 94 -8.82 -7.97 10.06
C TYR A 94 -9.78 -8.02 8.88
N CYS A 95 -10.47 -9.14 8.72
CA CYS A 95 -11.60 -9.30 7.82
C CYS A 95 -12.80 -9.80 8.63
N GLN A 96 -13.81 -8.94 8.83
CA GLN A 96 -14.95 -9.21 9.73
C GLN A 96 -14.53 -9.69 11.14
N GLY A 97 -13.50 -9.05 11.71
CA GLY A 97 -12.97 -9.39 13.04
C GLY A 97 -12.01 -10.59 13.08
N TYR A 98 -11.81 -11.31 11.97
CA TYR A 98 -10.83 -12.39 11.88
C TYR A 98 -9.49 -11.86 11.38
N ILE A 99 -8.41 -12.28 12.03
CA ILE A 99 -7.03 -11.90 11.64
C ILE A 99 -6.67 -12.61 10.34
N LEU A 100 -6.21 -11.83 9.34
CA LEU A 100 -5.62 -12.34 8.11
C LEU A 100 -4.11 -12.55 8.29
N ARG A 101 -3.56 -13.53 7.57
CA ARG A 101 -2.10 -13.64 7.45
C ARG A 101 -1.60 -12.54 6.51
N TYR A 102 -0.71 -11.71 7.01
CA TYR A 102 -0.18 -10.58 6.29
C TYR A 102 1.18 -10.89 5.65
N TYR A 103 1.31 -10.57 4.37
CA TYR A 103 2.52 -10.79 3.58
C TYR A 103 2.98 -9.46 2.96
N GLN A 104 4.30 -9.30 2.87
CA GLN A 104 4.95 -8.23 2.10
C GLN A 104 5.83 -8.82 0.98
N ASP A 105 6.13 -10.11 1.06
CA ASP A 105 6.89 -10.82 0.06
C ASP A 105 5.99 -11.58 -0.91
N LYS A 106 6.14 -11.25 -2.20
CA LYS A 106 5.35 -11.82 -3.29
C LYS A 106 5.61 -13.32 -3.46
N SER A 107 6.88 -13.75 -3.28
CA SER A 107 7.25 -15.15 -3.49
C SER A 107 6.60 -16.06 -2.45
N THR A 108 6.66 -15.68 -1.19
CA THR A 108 6.03 -16.43 -0.08
C THR A 108 4.52 -16.50 -0.22
N PHE A 109 3.88 -15.40 -0.65
CA PHE A 109 2.44 -15.36 -0.86
C PHE A 109 2.01 -16.29 -2.01
N TYR A 110 2.67 -16.21 -3.18
CA TYR A 110 2.30 -17.03 -4.34
C TYR A 110 2.78 -18.47 -4.26
N ASN A 111 3.76 -18.81 -3.42
CA ASN A 111 4.05 -20.21 -3.07
C ASN A 111 2.85 -20.88 -2.37
N ARG A 112 2.11 -20.11 -1.55
CA ARG A 112 0.88 -20.61 -0.91
C ARG A 112 -0.34 -20.55 -1.82
N TRP A 113 -0.41 -19.53 -2.66
CA TRP A 113 -1.53 -19.26 -3.57
C TRP A 113 -1.06 -19.20 -5.02
N PRO A 114 -0.62 -20.35 -5.60
CA PRO A 114 -0.06 -20.36 -6.94
C PRO A 114 -1.10 -19.96 -7.99
N LYS A 115 -0.67 -19.18 -8.97
CA LYS A 115 -1.46 -18.83 -10.13
C LYS A 115 -1.33 -19.95 -11.17
N LEU A 116 -2.19 -20.95 -11.08
CA LEU A 116 -2.21 -22.05 -12.03
C LEU A 116 -2.98 -21.66 -13.29
N THR A 117 -2.26 -21.51 -14.38
CA THR A 117 -2.84 -21.16 -15.68
C THR A 117 -3.45 -22.38 -16.34
N VAL A 118 -4.69 -22.25 -16.81
CA VAL A 118 -5.38 -23.24 -17.64
C VAL A 118 -5.47 -22.70 -19.05
N ASN A 119 -4.95 -23.46 -20.00
CA ASN A 119 -5.00 -23.13 -21.44
C ASN A 119 -5.99 -24.06 -22.13
N GLN A 120 -6.94 -23.50 -22.88
CA GLN A 120 -7.99 -24.27 -23.55
C GLN A 120 -8.36 -23.66 -24.89
N GLN A 121 -8.62 -24.49 -25.87
CA GLN A 121 -9.10 -24.03 -27.16
C GLN A 121 -10.55 -23.59 -27.05
N ILE A 122 -10.84 -22.36 -27.48
CA ILE A 122 -12.18 -21.75 -27.40
C ILE A 122 -12.86 -21.57 -28.76
N SER A 123 -12.10 -21.51 -29.84
CA SER A 123 -12.63 -21.33 -31.19
C SER A 123 -11.58 -21.65 -32.28
N THR A 124 -11.92 -21.45 -33.52
CA THR A 124 -11.03 -21.51 -34.70
C THR A 124 -11.29 -20.34 -35.64
N GLY A 125 -10.23 -19.85 -36.28
CA GLY A 125 -10.28 -18.73 -37.22
C GLY A 125 -11.17 -19.02 -38.44
N THR A 126 -11.83 -18.00 -38.93
CA THR A 126 -12.78 -18.07 -40.07
C THR A 126 -12.20 -17.54 -41.38
N GLY A 127 -11.07 -16.86 -41.37
CA GLY A 127 -10.42 -16.24 -42.53
C GLY A 127 -10.95 -14.85 -42.89
N SER A 128 -11.94 -14.35 -42.18
CA SER A 128 -12.56 -13.03 -42.41
C SER A 128 -12.73 -12.27 -41.10
N LEU A 129 -13.12 -10.99 -41.19
CA LEU A 129 -13.48 -10.22 -39.99
C LEU A 129 -14.73 -10.87 -39.39
N PHE A 130 -14.55 -11.39 -38.17
CA PHE A 130 -15.60 -12.15 -37.50
C PHE A 130 -15.64 -11.79 -36.00
N THR A 131 -16.84 -11.80 -35.44
CA THR A 131 -17.03 -11.63 -33.99
C THR A 131 -17.09 -13.01 -33.34
N TYR A 132 -16.01 -13.37 -32.63
CA TYR A 132 -15.93 -14.60 -31.90
C TYR A 132 -16.63 -14.44 -30.55
N THR A 133 -17.61 -15.27 -30.27
CA THR A 133 -18.39 -15.28 -29.02
C THR A 133 -18.44 -16.67 -28.44
N GLY A 134 -18.46 -16.76 -27.12
CA GLY A 134 -18.55 -18.04 -26.43
C GLY A 134 -18.35 -17.89 -24.93
N THR A 135 -18.06 -19.03 -24.31
CA THR A 135 -17.74 -19.08 -22.87
C THR A 135 -16.47 -19.87 -22.65
N ILE A 136 -15.62 -19.36 -21.77
CA ILE A 136 -14.43 -20.04 -21.26
C ILE A 136 -14.89 -20.95 -20.12
N PRO A 137 -14.70 -22.28 -20.18
CA PRO A 137 -15.29 -23.20 -19.19
C PRO A 137 -14.70 -23.09 -17.78
N SER A 138 -13.43 -22.66 -17.65
CA SER A 138 -12.73 -22.60 -16.35
C SER A 138 -13.06 -21.32 -15.60
N THR A 139 -14.28 -21.20 -15.10
CA THR A 139 -14.79 -20.01 -14.38
C THR A 139 -15.05 -20.29 -12.91
N PRO A 140 -15.00 -19.26 -12.04
CA PRO A 140 -14.52 -17.91 -12.29
C PRO A 140 -12.98 -17.84 -12.38
N PHE A 141 -12.45 -16.82 -13.06
CA PHE A 141 -11.00 -16.62 -13.20
C PHE A 141 -10.58 -15.20 -12.84
N LEU A 142 -9.29 -15.05 -12.49
CA LEU A 142 -8.72 -13.79 -12.06
C LEU A 142 -8.82 -12.74 -13.18
N ARG A 143 -8.78 -11.48 -12.76
CA ARG A 143 -8.63 -10.32 -13.64
C ARG A 143 -7.19 -9.84 -13.68
N ALA A 144 -6.80 -9.12 -14.71
CA ALA A 144 -5.50 -8.48 -14.79
C ALA A 144 -5.26 -7.55 -13.58
N GLN A 145 -4.02 -7.45 -13.17
CA GLN A 145 -3.60 -6.48 -12.16
C GLN A 145 -3.30 -5.15 -12.84
N GLN A 146 -3.76 -4.07 -12.23
CA GLN A 146 -3.48 -2.71 -12.69
C GLN A 146 -2.68 -1.98 -11.63
N ASP A 147 -1.80 -1.07 -12.06
CA ASP A 147 -1.15 -0.14 -11.14
C ASP A 147 -2.14 0.93 -10.66
N ILE A 148 -1.64 1.84 -9.79
CA ILE A 148 -2.44 2.95 -9.27
C ILE A 148 -2.88 3.95 -10.35
N PHE A 149 -2.28 3.89 -11.54
CA PHE A 149 -2.62 4.74 -12.69
C PHE A 149 -3.59 4.05 -13.66
N GLY A 150 -3.96 2.79 -13.37
CA GLY A 150 -4.84 1.98 -14.22
C GLY A 150 -4.14 1.24 -15.35
N ASN A 151 -2.79 1.26 -15.43
CA ASN A 151 -2.06 0.49 -16.42
C ASN A 151 -2.02 -0.99 -16.02
N VAL A 152 -2.24 -1.88 -16.99
CA VAL A 152 -2.16 -3.33 -16.74
C VAL A 152 -0.71 -3.71 -16.51
N THR A 153 -0.44 -4.27 -15.33
CA THR A 153 0.89 -4.74 -14.93
C THR A 153 1.06 -6.24 -15.14
N GLU A 154 -0.03 -7.00 -15.06
CA GLU A 154 -0.04 -8.44 -15.24
C GLU A 154 -1.40 -8.87 -15.81
N ALA A 155 -1.43 -9.38 -17.04
CA ALA A 155 -2.63 -9.92 -17.64
C ALA A 155 -3.03 -11.24 -16.98
N ALA A 156 -4.32 -11.47 -16.80
CA ALA A 156 -4.86 -12.71 -16.23
C ALA A 156 -5.64 -13.53 -17.27
N VAL A 157 -6.14 -12.89 -18.32
CA VAL A 157 -6.76 -13.53 -19.46
C VAL A 157 -5.94 -13.21 -20.70
N ILE A 158 -5.46 -14.24 -21.38
CA ILE A 158 -4.73 -14.09 -22.65
C ILE A 158 -5.44 -14.96 -23.68
N ILE A 159 -5.95 -14.32 -24.74
CA ILE A 159 -6.48 -15.04 -25.90
C ILE A 159 -5.45 -14.96 -27.02
N SER A 160 -5.00 -16.09 -27.49
CA SER A 160 -3.95 -16.16 -28.50
C SER A 160 -4.23 -17.25 -29.54
N GLY A 161 -3.59 -17.11 -30.66
CA GLY A 161 -3.61 -18.14 -31.69
C GLY A 161 -2.38 -18.03 -32.59
N TYR A 162 -2.00 -19.15 -33.15
CA TYR A 162 -0.91 -19.25 -34.14
C TYR A 162 -1.23 -20.33 -35.15
N ASN A 163 -0.68 -20.22 -36.35
CA ASN A 163 -0.78 -21.23 -37.38
C ASN A 163 0.58 -21.53 -37.99
N ASP A 164 0.64 -22.61 -38.76
CA ASP A 164 1.87 -23.08 -39.41
C ASP A 164 2.40 -22.12 -40.51
N SER A 165 1.57 -21.15 -40.92
CA SER A 165 1.95 -20.11 -41.89
C SER A 165 2.65 -18.91 -41.25
N GLY A 166 2.95 -18.96 -39.93
CA GLY A 166 3.62 -17.90 -39.19
C GLY A 166 2.73 -16.78 -38.70
N TYR A 167 1.41 -16.89 -38.85
CA TYR A 167 0.47 -15.92 -38.26
C TYR A 167 0.35 -16.16 -36.74
N SER A 168 0.44 -15.10 -35.96
CA SER A 168 0.20 -15.12 -34.52
C SER A 168 -0.51 -13.85 -34.06
N PHE A 169 -1.34 -13.97 -33.06
CA PHE A 169 -1.96 -12.84 -32.37
C PHE A 169 -2.04 -13.10 -30.87
N SER A 170 -2.14 -12.04 -30.10
CA SER A 170 -2.37 -12.10 -28.67
C SER A 170 -3.25 -10.92 -28.26
N ILE A 171 -4.26 -11.21 -27.45
CA ILE A 171 -5.18 -10.26 -26.86
C ILE A 171 -5.12 -10.48 -25.34
N SER A 172 -5.04 -9.40 -24.57
CA SER A 172 -5.01 -9.45 -23.10
C SER A 172 -6.19 -8.70 -22.50
N ASP A 173 -6.49 -9.00 -21.25
CA ASP A 173 -7.56 -8.32 -20.53
C ASP A 173 -7.07 -7.01 -19.89
N SER A 174 -7.97 -6.02 -19.89
CA SER A 174 -7.86 -4.77 -19.15
C SER A 174 -9.13 -4.62 -18.30
N PRO A 175 -9.05 -4.80 -16.97
CA PRO A 175 -10.23 -4.81 -16.12
C PRO A 175 -10.90 -3.44 -16.08
N GLN A 176 -12.22 -3.44 -16.09
CA GLN A 176 -13.01 -2.25 -15.80
C GLN A 176 -13.24 -2.13 -14.29
N ILE A 177 -13.14 -0.91 -13.78
CA ILE A 177 -13.31 -0.64 -12.36
C ILE A 177 -14.73 -1.03 -11.92
N ASN A 178 -14.83 -1.75 -10.80
CA ASN A 178 -16.10 -2.16 -10.15
C ASN A 178 -17.05 -3.04 -10.97
N THR A 179 -16.58 -3.66 -12.04
CA THR A 179 -17.39 -4.57 -12.84
C THR A 179 -16.75 -5.95 -12.90
N ASN A 180 -17.56 -6.98 -13.16
CA ASN A 180 -17.04 -8.31 -13.42
C ASN A 180 -16.61 -8.49 -14.90
N THR A 181 -16.52 -7.39 -15.65
CA THR A 181 -16.14 -7.36 -17.05
C THR A 181 -14.80 -6.68 -17.25
N GLY A 182 -14.06 -7.11 -18.25
CA GLY A 182 -12.84 -6.47 -18.72
C GLY A 182 -12.92 -6.22 -20.21
N LEU A 183 -12.23 -5.20 -20.69
CA LEU A 183 -11.95 -5.01 -22.10
C LEU A 183 -10.90 -6.04 -22.53
N LEU A 184 -11.07 -6.60 -23.72
CA LEU A 184 -10.03 -7.34 -24.41
C LEU A 184 -9.30 -6.36 -25.33
N VAL A 185 -7.99 -6.22 -25.14
CA VAL A 185 -7.15 -5.30 -25.88
C VAL A 185 -6.09 -6.06 -26.66
N ASP A 186 -5.75 -5.57 -27.83
CA ASP A 186 -4.67 -6.10 -28.63
C ASP A 186 -3.28 -5.62 -28.13
N THR A 187 -2.23 -6.00 -28.81
CA THR A 187 -0.84 -5.61 -28.48
C THR A 187 -0.58 -4.10 -28.58
N THR A 188 -1.49 -3.35 -29.20
CA THR A 188 -1.43 -1.89 -29.33
C THR A 188 -2.31 -1.18 -28.29
N ASN A 189 -2.90 -1.91 -27.33
CA ASN A 189 -3.90 -1.46 -26.36
C ASN A 189 -5.22 -0.98 -27.00
N PHE A 190 -5.50 -1.39 -28.24
CA PHE A 190 -6.78 -1.09 -28.88
C PHE A 190 -7.85 -2.09 -28.40
N PRO A 191 -9.04 -1.62 -27.97
CA PRO A 191 -10.10 -2.51 -27.51
C PRO A 191 -10.72 -3.28 -28.69
N VAL A 192 -10.65 -4.59 -28.61
CA VAL A 192 -11.18 -5.51 -29.64
C VAL A 192 -12.39 -6.30 -29.15
N GLY A 193 -12.67 -6.28 -27.83
CA GLY A 193 -13.77 -7.06 -27.27
C GLY A 193 -13.97 -6.91 -25.78
N LEU A 194 -14.74 -7.83 -25.21
CA LEU A 194 -15.11 -7.89 -23.80
C LEU A 194 -14.97 -9.32 -23.26
N VAL A 195 -14.68 -9.44 -21.98
CA VAL A 195 -14.69 -10.68 -21.24
C VAL A 195 -15.39 -10.51 -19.89
N ASN A 196 -16.13 -11.51 -19.44
CA ASN A 196 -16.73 -11.55 -18.11
C ASN A 196 -15.98 -12.60 -17.27
N TYR A 197 -15.34 -12.15 -16.18
CA TYR A 197 -14.48 -12.97 -15.34
C TYR A 197 -15.23 -14.04 -14.51
N VAL A 198 -16.52 -13.82 -14.26
CA VAL A 198 -17.35 -14.71 -13.44
C VAL A 198 -18.06 -15.76 -14.27
N THR A 199 -18.64 -15.35 -15.40
CA THR A 199 -19.41 -16.25 -16.28
C THR A 199 -18.55 -16.89 -17.37
N GLY A 200 -17.36 -16.32 -17.64
CA GLY A 200 -16.50 -16.74 -18.74
C GLY A 200 -16.96 -16.28 -20.11
N ALA A 201 -18.06 -15.56 -20.21
CA ALA A 201 -18.55 -15.07 -21.50
C ALA A 201 -17.53 -14.11 -22.10
N TYR A 202 -17.20 -14.32 -23.38
CA TYR A 202 -16.32 -13.46 -24.14
C TYR A 202 -16.93 -13.07 -25.48
N SER A 203 -16.51 -11.93 -25.99
CA SER A 203 -16.84 -11.45 -27.33
C SER A 203 -15.69 -10.59 -27.83
N PHE A 204 -15.09 -10.93 -28.96
CA PHE A 204 -14.08 -10.08 -29.61
C PHE A 204 -14.17 -10.19 -31.12
N THR A 205 -13.76 -9.12 -31.82
CA THR A 205 -13.84 -9.02 -33.28
C THR A 205 -12.43 -8.86 -33.83
N LEU A 206 -12.02 -9.83 -34.67
CA LEU A 206 -10.71 -9.83 -35.31
C LEU A 206 -10.73 -10.60 -36.63
N VAL A 207 -9.79 -10.29 -37.52
CA VAL A 207 -9.51 -11.10 -38.72
C VAL A 207 -8.48 -12.17 -38.31
N ILE A 208 -8.91 -13.43 -38.27
CA ILE A 208 -8.04 -14.56 -37.94
C ILE A 208 -8.08 -15.55 -39.11
N PRO A 209 -6.95 -15.95 -39.71
CA PRO A 209 -6.90 -16.89 -40.82
C PRO A 209 -7.69 -18.15 -40.54
N SER A 210 -8.31 -18.72 -41.55
CA SER A 210 -9.11 -19.95 -41.44
C SER A 210 -8.29 -21.09 -40.82
N ASN A 211 -8.95 -21.91 -40.04
CA ASN A 211 -8.37 -23.06 -39.34
C ASN A 211 -7.27 -22.73 -38.29
N THR A 212 -7.03 -21.46 -37.97
CA THR A 212 -6.11 -21.08 -36.87
C THR A 212 -6.78 -21.39 -35.53
N PRO A 213 -6.22 -22.26 -34.69
CA PRO A 213 -6.79 -22.53 -33.38
C PRO A 213 -6.65 -21.30 -32.46
N ILE A 214 -7.71 -21.00 -31.73
CA ILE A 214 -7.78 -19.87 -30.79
C ILE A 214 -7.84 -20.45 -29.37
N TYR A 215 -6.86 -20.08 -28.55
CA TYR A 215 -6.73 -20.52 -27.16
C TYR A 215 -7.00 -19.40 -26.21
N ALA A 216 -7.67 -19.71 -25.10
CA ALA A 216 -7.76 -18.84 -23.92
C ALA A 216 -6.91 -19.41 -22.79
N SER A 217 -6.06 -18.58 -22.25
CA SER A 217 -5.24 -18.87 -21.08
C SER A 217 -5.76 -18.05 -19.92
N VAL A 218 -6.25 -18.70 -18.86
CA VAL A 218 -6.87 -18.05 -17.70
C VAL A 218 -6.37 -18.67 -16.39
N VAL A 219 -6.50 -17.92 -15.30
CA VAL A 219 -6.15 -18.38 -13.95
C VAL A 219 -7.45 -18.56 -13.14
N PRO A 220 -8.03 -19.77 -13.08
CA PRO A 220 -9.24 -20.03 -12.33
C PRO A 220 -9.00 -19.91 -10.83
N TYR A 221 -10.05 -19.57 -10.07
CA TYR A 221 -10.02 -19.50 -8.61
C TYR A 221 -11.32 -20.03 -7.99
N GLN A 222 -11.23 -20.32 -6.70
CA GLN A 222 -12.41 -20.55 -5.86
C GLN A 222 -12.61 -19.36 -4.93
N SER A 223 -13.79 -18.76 -4.98
CA SER A 223 -14.12 -17.64 -4.10
C SER A 223 -14.54 -18.14 -2.71
N SER A 224 -14.04 -17.47 -1.68
CA SER A 224 -14.45 -17.70 -0.30
C SER A 224 -14.12 -16.49 0.57
N ARG A 225 -14.23 -16.63 1.90
CA ARG A 225 -13.75 -15.59 2.81
C ARG A 225 -12.23 -15.53 2.75
N PRO A 226 -11.64 -14.33 2.61
CA PRO A 226 -10.20 -14.12 2.68
C PRO A 226 -9.58 -14.65 3.97
N THR A 227 -8.42 -15.27 3.87
CA THR A 227 -7.59 -15.73 4.99
C THR A 227 -6.20 -15.13 4.96
N ASP A 228 -5.77 -14.72 3.80
CA ASP A 228 -4.42 -14.23 3.53
C ASP A 228 -4.50 -12.91 2.74
N VAL A 229 -3.59 -11.99 3.03
CA VAL A 229 -3.50 -10.69 2.37
C VAL A 229 -2.05 -10.34 2.11
N ILE A 230 -1.77 -9.82 0.92
CA ILE A 230 -0.48 -9.23 0.59
C ILE A 230 -0.64 -7.75 0.30
N PHE A 231 0.29 -6.96 0.81
CA PHE A 231 0.50 -5.59 0.41
C PHE A 231 1.77 -5.49 -0.43
N TYR A 232 1.61 -5.20 -1.71
CA TYR A 232 2.69 -5.11 -2.66
C TYR A 232 2.37 -4.08 -3.74
N ASN A 233 3.34 -3.27 -4.12
CA ASN A 233 3.20 -2.25 -5.18
C ASN A 233 1.97 -1.34 -4.98
N GLN A 234 1.77 -0.85 -3.74
CA GLN A 234 0.63 -0.01 -3.35
C GLN A 234 -0.75 -0.65 -3.64
N GLN A 235 -0.81 -1.97 -3.64
CA GLN A 235 -2.02 -2.75 -3.82
C GLN A 235 -2.19 -3.73 -2.67
N ILE A 236 -3.44 -3.99 -2.33
CA ILE A 236 -3.84 -5.01 -1.37
C ILE A 236 -4.50 -6.14 -2.15
N THR A 237 -3.93 -7.35 -2.09
CA THR A 237 -4.49 -8.53 -2.74
C THR A 237 -4.91 -9.55 -1.70
N PHE A 238 -6.13 -10.05 -1.81
CA PHE A 238 -6.71 -11.04 -0.91
C PHE A 238 -6.73 -12.44 -1.52
N ARG A 239 -6.49 -13.45 -0.69
CA ARG A 239 -6.69 -14.87 -1.03
C ARG A 239 -7.35 -15.61 0.14
N PRO A 240 -8.29 -16.51 -0.16
CA PRO A 240 -9.02 -16.65 -1.44
C PRO A 240 -9.70 -15.36 -1.90
N VAL A 241 -10.13 -15.31 -3.16
CA VAL A 241 -10.87 -14.16 -3.72
C VAL A 241 -12.18 -13.97 -2.95
N PRO A 242 -12.55 -12.76 -2.54
CA PRO A 242 -13.76 -12.51 -1.79
C PRO A 242 -15.03 -12.96 -2.53
N GLN A 243 -15.87 -13.79 -1.89
CA GLN A 243 -17.14 -14.23 -2.48
C GLN A 243 -18.29 -13.25 -2.28
N GLN A 244 -18.14 -12.34 -1.32
CA GLN A 244 -19.13 -11.33 -0.95
C GLN A 244 -18.46 -10.09 -0.42
N VAL A 245 -19.25 -9.10 -0.05
CA VAL A 245 -18.76 -7.88 0.61
C VAL A 245 -18.28 -8.22 2.02
N PHE A 246 -17.01 -8.00 2.31
CA PHE A 246 -16.41 -8.13 3.63
C PHE A 246 -15.86 -6.78 4.07
N GLN A 247 -16.05 -6.44 5.32
CA GLN A 247 -15.36 -5.31 5.93
C GLN A 247 -13.94 -5.73 6.30
N VAL A 248 -12.98 -4.94 5.82
CA VAL A 248 -11.55 -5.10 6.13
C VAL A 248 -11.08 -3.91 6.93
N GLU A 249 -10.34 -4.18 7.99
CA GLU A 249 -9.81 -3.17 8.91
C GLU A 249 -8.35 -3.44 9.22
N PHE A 250 -7.53 -2.39 9.21
CA PHE A 250 -6.14 -2.42 9.66
C PHE A 250 -5.69 -1.04 10.10
N GLN A 251 -4.52 -0.97 10.70
CA GLN A 251 -3.92 0.29 11.10
C GLN A 251 -2.93 0.76 10.05
N ILE A 252 -2.96 2.05 9.79
CA ILE A 252 -1.96 2.73 8.97
C ILE A 252 -1.17 3.71 9.83
N SER A 253 0.14 3.78 9.61
CA SER A 253 0.97 4.87 10.12
C SER A 253 1.17 5.89 9.01
N GLN A 254 0.77 7.11 9.28
CA GLN A 254 0.77 8.20 8.33
C GLN A 254 1.94 9.15 8.64
N GLN A 255 2.71 9.55 7.63
CA GLN A 255 3.67 10.64 7.81
C GLN A 255 2.93 11.96 7.96
N PRO A 256 3.41 12.88 8.82
CA PRO A 256 2.87 14.23 8.89
C PRO A 256 3.06 14.99 7.58
N THR A 257 2.16 15.91 7.29
CA THR A 257 2.28 16.81 6.12
C THR A 257 3.25 17.95 6.41
N ASP A 258 3.96 18.42 5.38
CA ASP A 258 4.86 19.57 5.50
C ASP A 258 4.12 20.81 5.98
N LEU A 259 4.77 21.57 6.85
CA LEU A 259 4.33 22.87 7.30
C LEU A 259 4.78 23.93 6.29
N ILE A 260 3.85 24.64 5.67
CA ILE A 260 4.12 25.61 4.58
C ILE A 260 3.84 27.04 5.03
N ALA A 261 2.64 27.29 5.58
CA ALA A 261 2.24 28.59 6.04
C ALA A 261 2.75 28.88 7.46
N ASN A 262 3.03 30.15 7.76
CA ASN A 262 3.45 30.57 9.11
C ASN A 262 2.44 30.18 10.21
N SER A 263 1.17 30.04 9.85
CA SER A 263 0.05 29.66 10.74
C SER A 263 -0.09 28.14 10.89
N ASP A 264 0.59 27.33 10.09
CA ASP A 264 0.48 25.88 10.14
C ASP A 264 0.98 25.38 11.48
N ALA A 265 0.22 24.47 12.07
CA ALA A 265 0.55 23.84 13.33
C ALA A 265 0.85 22.35 13.13
N PRO A 266 1.92 21.82 13.75
CA PRO A 266 2.23 20.41 13.65
C PRO A 266 1.16 19.56 14.33
N GLU A 267 0.79 18.41 13.75
CA GLU A 267 -0.08 17.42 14.40
C GLU A 267 0.52 16.94 15.71
N LEU A 268 1.86 16.97 15.81
CA LEU A 268 2.67 16.58 16.96
C LEU A 268 3.08 17.79 17.82
N ASP A 269 2.15 18.68 18.11
CA ASP A 269 2.37 19.94 18.83
C ASP A 269 3.03 19.74 20.22
N GLU A 270 2.78 18.63 20.87
CA GLU A 270 3.40 18.26 22.15
C GLU A 270 4.91 17.99 22.06
N TRP A 271 5.42 17.70 20.84
CA TRP A 271 6.81 17.39 20.58
C TRP A 271 7.57 18.51 19.85
N TYR A 272 6.94 19.69 19.69
CA TYR A 272 7.52 20.77 18.90
C TYR A 272 8.94 21.13 19.34
N LEU A 273 9.22 21.12 20.65
CA LEU A 273 10.54 21.46 21.18
C LEU A 273 11.60 20.44 20.76
N PHE A 274 11.22 19.16 20.76
CA PHE A 274 12.12 18.10 20.31
C PHE A 274 12.33 18.14 18.79
N ILE A 275 11.30 18.40 18.01
CA ILE A 275 11.39 18.59 16.55
C ILE A 275 12.32 19.77 16.26
N CYS A 276 12.19 20.89 16.98
CA CYS A 276 13.10 22.04 16.86
C CYS A 276 14.54 21.67 17.24
N ALA A 277 14.75 20.84 18.25
CA ALA A 277 16.09 20.40 18.64
C ALA A 277 16.72 19.45 17.60
N ILE A 278 15.92 18.58 16.96
CA ILE A 278 16.38 17.78 15.80
C ILE A 278 16.77 18.70 14.64
N ALA A 279 15.92 19.68 14.30
CA ALA A 279 16.20 20.63 13.23
C ALA A 279 17.49 21.43 13.50
N ALA A 280 17.67 21.91 14.72
CA ALA A 280 18.89 22.62 15.13
C ALA A 280 20.13 21.71 15.04
N LYS A 281 20.02 20.45 15.42
CA LYS A 281 21.09 19.45 15.27
C LYS A 281 21.47 19.25 13.81
N LEU A 282 20.47 19.13 12.90
CA LEU A 282 20.72 19.01 11.45
C LEU A 282 21.43 20.24 10.90
N ILE A 283 21.05 21.45 11.35
CA ILE A 283 21.72 22.69 10.95
C ILE A 283 23.19 22.67 11.37
N TYR A 284 23.50 22.24 12.59
CA TYR A 284 24.90 22.13 13.03
C TYR A 284 25.68 21.00 12.38
N THR A 285 25.00 20.00 11.82
CA THR A 285 25.63 18.96 11.02
C THR A 285 26.08 19.52 9.66
N ASP A 286 25.24 20.35 9.02
CA ASP A 286 25.53 20.96 7.73
C ASP A 286 26.47 22.17 7.86
N PHE A 287 26.41 22.92 8.96
CA PHE A 287 27.22 24.06 9.28
C PHE A 287 27.93 23.82 10.63
N PRO A 288 29.06 23.10 10.63
CA PRO A 288 29.69 22.61 11.85
C PRO A 288 30.11 23.78 12.79
N ASP A 289 29.55 23.74 14.01
CA ASP A 289 29.88 24.61 15.12
C ASP A 289 29.93 23.76 16.40
N PRO A 290 31.11 23.23 16.77
CA PRO A 290 31.22 22.28 17.89
C PRO A 290 30.89 22.92 19.24
N GLU A 291 31.14 24.22 19.42
CA GLU A 291 30.85 24.90 20.67
C GLU A 291 29.35 25.05 20.88
N SER A 292 28.64 25.59 19.88
CA SER A 292 27.18 25.72 19.92
C SER A 292 26.46 24.32 19.98
N MET A 293 27.00 23.32 19.29
CA MET A 293 26.51 21.95 19.36
C MET A 293 26.61 21.38 20.78
N ALA A 294 27.68 21.67 21.50
CA ALA A 294 27.83 21.22 22.89
C ALA A 294 26.75 21.79 23.83
N TYR A 295 26.28 23.02 23.60
CA TYR A 295 25.15 23.60 24.34
C TYR A 295 23.78 23.02 23.94
N LEU A 296 23.61 22.62 22.68
CA LEU A 296 22.35 22.00 22.22
C LEU A 296 22.20 20.56 22.74
N MET A 297 23.29 19.81 22.85
CA MET A 297 23.23 18.37 23.15
C MET A 297 22.51 18.00 24.45
N PRO A 298 22.65 18.72 25.58
CA PRO A 298 21.88 18.42 26.78
C PRO A 298 20.38 18.56 26.58
N ILE A 299 19.92 19.59 25.87
CA ILE A 299 18.51 19.82 25.55
C ILE A 299 18.00 18.69 24.66
N TYR A 300 18.75 18.35 23.63
CA TYR A 300 18.41 17.25 22.72
C TYR A 300 18.29 15.91 23.45
N GLN A 301 19.26 15.59 24.35
CA GLN A 301 19.25 14.34 25.11
C GLN A 301 18.09 14.23 26.09
N ASP A 302 17.75 15.34 26.76
CA ASP A 302 16.59 15.36 27.68
C ASP A 302 15.28 15.12 26.92
N GLN A 303 15.07 15.80 25.79
CA GLN A 303 13.90 15.60 24.92
C GLN A 303 13.87 14.20 24.32
N LEU A 304 15.01 13.65 23.93
CA LEU A 304 15.15 12.28 23.43
C LEU A 304 14.71 11.26 24.49
N GLN A 305 15.17 11.42 25.74
CA GLN A 305 14.78 10.52 26.83
C GLN A 305 13.28 10.60 27.12
N MET A 306 12.68 11.80 27.10
CA MET A 306 11.24 11.96 27.26
C MET A 306 10.45 11.25 26.15
N ALA A 307 10.87 11.40 24.90
CA ALA A 307 10.25 10.75 23.75
C ALA A 307 10.38 9.22 23.84
N GLN A 308 11.55 8.70 24.19
CA GLN A 308 11.78 7.27 24.40
C GLN A 308 10.89 6.70 25.52
N ARG A 309 10.83 7.34 26.68
CA ARG A 309 9.98 6.92 27.79
C ARG A 309 8.51 6.88 27.41
N ARG A 310 8.04 7.86 26.62
CA ARG A 310 6.65 7.92 26.17
C ARG A 310 6.35 6.85 25.12
N THR A 311 7.28 6.61 24.20
CA THR A 311 7.16 5.52 23.20
C THR A 311 7.10 4.17 23.91
N LEU A 312 7.97 3.91 24.88
CA LEU A 312 7.95 2.68 25.67
C LEU A 312 6.62 2.49 26.43
N ARG A 313 6.06 3.57 27.01
CA ARG A 313 4.75 3.49 27.66
C ARG A 313 3.63 3.18 26.66
N GLN A 314 3.65 3.73 25.47
CA GLN A 314 2.68 3.43 24.41
C GLN A 314 2.78 1.99 23.95
N MET A 315 3.99 1.43 23.87
CA MET A 315 4.22 0.03 23.52
C MET A 315 3.90 -0.93 24.68
N GLY A 316 4.16 -0.52 25.91
CA GLY A 316 3.96 -1.32 27.13
C GLY A 316 2.51 -1.40 27.61
N SER A 317 1.55 -0.73 26.96
CA SER A 317 0.11 -0.82 27.29
C SER A 317 -0.55 -2.12 26.85
N GLN A 318 0.11 -2.94 26.02
CA GLN A 318 -0.30 -4.32 25.84
C GLN A 318 -0.01 -5.08 27.13
N ARG A 319 -1.05 -5.38 27.89
CA ARG A 319 -0.95 -6.17 29.11
C ARG A 319 -0.21 -7.47 28.81
N ALA A 320 1.03 -7.58 29.27
CA ALA A 320 1.65 -8.87 29.45
C ALA A 320 0.71 -9.70 30.35
N ALA A 321 0.28 -10.84 29.84
CA ALA A 321 -0.43 -11.91 30.50
C ALA A 321 -1.21 -11.54 31.79
N THR A 322 -2.52 -11.63 31.75
CA THR A 322 -3.32 -11.68 33.00
C THR A 322 -3.25 -13.11 33.53
N ILE A 323 -3.55 -13.29 34.82
CA ILE A 323 -3.70 -14.62 35.49
C ILE A 323 -4.68 -15.53 34.76
N PHE A 324 -5.52 -15.01 33.85
CA PHE A 324 -6.45 -15.72 32.99
C PHE A 324 -5.94 -15.94 31.57
N SER A 325 -4.73 -15.45 31.21
CA SER A 325 -4.13 -15.78 29.93
C SER A 325 -3.66 -17.23 29.96
N GLN A 326 -4.12 -18.03 29.00
CA GLN A 326 -3.75 -19.44 28.92
C GLN A 326 -2.22 -19.58 28.86
N PRO A 327 -1.61 -20.35 29.79
CA PRO A 327 -0.19 -20.65 29.71
C PRO A 327 0.07 -21.46 28.43
N GLY A 328 0.89 -20.96 27.52
CA GLY A 328 1.32 -21.73 26.35
C GLY A 328 1.13 -21.06 24.98
N ARG A 329 0.62 -19.87 24.89
CA ARG A 329 0.72 -19.09 23.65
C ARG A 329 1.77 -18.00 23.81
N PRO A 330 2.96 -18.14 23.22
CA PRO A 330 3.97 -17.09 23.24
C PRO A 330 3.50 -15.95 22.34
N TYR A 331 2.86 -14.94 22.95
CA TYR A 331 2.63 -13.65 22.30
C TYR A 331 3.92 -12.81 22.17
N ALA A 332 5.05 -13.37 22.63
CA ALA A 332 6.32 -12.66 22.73
C ALA A 332 7.21 -12.74 21.46
N GLY A 333 6.77 -13.44 20.42
CA GLY A 333 7.69 -13.80 19.32
C GLY A 333 7.82 -12.80 18.17
N TYR A 334 7.04 -11.72 18.13
CA TYR A 334 6.98 -10.92 16.90
C TYR A 334 7.59 -9.51 16.99
N PHE A 335 8.11 -9.09 18.14
CA PHE A 335 8.56 -7.70 18.26
C PHE A 335 10.07 -7.47 18.29
N PHE A 336 10.89 -8.44 18.63
CA PHE A 336 12.36 -8.34 18.48
C PHE A 336 12.90 -9.76 18.31
N GLY A 337 13.61 -10.02 17.23
CA GLY A 337 14.24 -11.31 16.94
C GLY A 337 15.31 -11.70 17.98
N GLN A 338 14.88 -12.04 19.17
CA GLN A 338 15.67 -12.77 20.13
C GLN A 338 14.95 -14.07 20.43
N GLU A 339 15.47 -15.14 19.84
CA GLU A 339 15.20 -16.49 20.29
C GLU A 339 15.62 -16.60 21.77
N TYR A 340 14.65 -16.73 22.65
CA TYR A 340 14.93 -17.26 23.99
C TYR A 340 15.02 -18.78 23.88
N SER A 341 16.24 -19.31 23.74
CA SER A 341 16.54 -20.70 24.03
C SER A 341 16.44 -20.89 25.55
N GLY A 342 15.29 -21.31 26.02
CA GLY A 342 15.12 -21.78 27.40
C GLY A 342 15.45 -23.27 27.47
N ASN A 343 16.45 -23.62 28.23
CA ASN A 343 16.67 -24.97 28.74
C ASN A 343 15.48 -25.46 29.59
#